data_fc0d380684c673ab01c673b4f7b0e21b
#
_entry.id   fc0d380684c673ab01c673b4f7b0e21b
#
_cell.length_a   1.000
_cell.length_b   1.000
_cell.length_c   1.000
_cell.angle_alpha   90.00
_cell.angle_beta   90.00
_cell.angle_gamma   90.00
#
_symmetry.space_group_name_H-M   'P 1'
#
loop_
_entity.id
_entity.type
_entity.pdbx_description
1 polymer ?
#
loop_
_entity_poly.entity_id
_entity_poly.type
_entity_poly.pdbx_seq_one_letter_code
_entity_poly.pdbx_strand_id
1 'polypeptide(L)'
;MSKILIINAHHPYPFAEGRLNASLVQRASEQLQANGHQTRIVEVDKGWDVEQELANHQWADAILLQTPVNWMGVPWVFKKYMDEVYTAGMGGALCNGDGRTEAAPKANYGAGGTPP
;
A
#
# COMPACT_ATOMS: atom_id res chain seq x y z
N MET A 1 2.55 15.46 13.46
CA MET A 1 3.05 15.22 12.10
C MET A 1 3.23 13.73 11.86
N SER A 2 2.68 13.23 10.78
CA SER A 2 2.75 11.80 10.45
C SER A 2 3.49 11.61 9.13
N LYS A 3 3.97 10.38 8.93
CA LYS A 3 4.59 9.95 7.67
C LYS A 3 3.57 9.12 6.92
N ILE A 4 3.20 9.58 5.74
CA ILE A 4 2.12 8.98 4.95
C ILE A 4 2.70 8.43 3.65
N LEU A 5 2.49 7.15 3.41
CA LEU A 5 2.80 6.54 2.13
C LEU A 5 1.54 6.58 1.27
N ILE A 6 1.62 7.19 0.10
CA ILE A 6 0.51 7.26 -0.83
C ILE A 6 0.81 6.30 -1.98
N ILE A 7 -0.07 5.34 -2.17
CA ILE A 7 0.07 4.35 -3.25
C ILE A 7 -0.94 4.69 -4.34
N ASN A 8 -0.42 5.03 -5.52
CA ASN A 8 -1.23 5.20 -6.72
C ASN A 8 -1.29 3.86 -7.42
N ALA A 9 -2.43 3.20 -7.35
CA ALA A 9 -2.61 1.83 -7.82
C ALA A 9 -3.25 1.75 -9.22
N HIS A 10 -3.26 2.83 -9.97
CA HIS A 10 -3.84 2.83 -11.30
C HIS A 10 -2.93 2.13 -12.32
N HIS A 11 -3.55 1.36 -13.21
CA HIS A 11 -2.90 0.84 -14.41
C HIS A 11 -3.64 1.41 -15.62
N PRO A 12 -2.94 2.11 -16.54
CA PRO A 12 -3.62 2.74 -17.66
C PRO A 12 -4.12 1.71 -18.67
N TYR A 13 -5.30 2.00 -19.20
CA TYR A 13 -5.91 1.26 -20.31
C TYR A 13 -6.24 2.25 -21.41
N PRO A 14 -6.49 1.78 -22.66
CA PRO A 14 -6.86 2.69 -23.75
C PRO A 14 -8.05 3.58 -23.44
N PHE A 15 -8.97 3.13 -22.60
CA PHE A 15 -10.17 3.87 -22.23
C PHE A 15 -10.06 4.59 -20.89
N ALA A 16 -8.93 4.43 -20.18
CA ALA A 16 -8.74 5.00 -18.85
C ALA A 16 -7.27 5.29 -18.61
N GLU A 17 -6.87 6.53 -18.81
CA GLU A 17 -5.47 6.96 -18.70
C GLU A 17 -5.00 7.16 -17.26
N GLY A 18 -5.93 7.24 -16.31
CA GLY A 18 -5.57 7.42 -14.92
C GLY A 18 -5.45 8.87 -14.48
N ARG A 19 -5.94 9.81 -15.23
CA ARG A 19 -5.84 11.23 -14.91
C ARG A 19 -6.54 11.58 -13.60
N LEU A 20 -7.74 11.04 -13.39
CA LEU A 20 -8.48 11.31 -12.17
C LEU A 20 -7.72 10.74 -10.96
N ASN A 21 -7.25 9.51 -11.07
CA ASN A 21 -6.51 8.88 -9.98
C ASN A 21 -5.24 9.64 -9.65
N ALA A 22 -4.47 10.03 -10.66
CA ALA A 22 -3.26 10.81 -10.49
C ALA A 22 -3.54 12.18 -9.87
N SER A 23 -4.62 12.82 -10.31
CA SER A 23 -5.05 14.11 -9.78
C SER A 23 -5.43 14.00 -8.30
N LEU A 24 -6.14 12.94 -7.91
CA LEU A 24 -6.51 12.72 -6.52
C LEU A 24 -5.29 12.45 -5.65
N VAL A 25 -4.33 11.69 -6.15
CA VAL A 25 -3.07 11.45 -5.44
C VAL A 25 -2.31 12.76 -5.21
N GLN A 26 -2.21 13.58 -6.24
CA GLN A 26 -1.52 14.85 -6.15
C GLN A 26 -2.18 15.78 -5.14
N ARG A 27 -3.50 15.88 -5.18
CA ARG A 27 -4.24 16.71 -4.24
C ARG A 27 -4.11 16.21 -2.81
N ALA A 28 -4.15 14.90 -2.61
CA ALA A 28 -3.96 14.32 -1.29
C ALA A 28 -2.57 14.64 -0.75
N SER A 29 -1.55 14.51 -1.57
CA SER A 29 -0.19 14.81 -1.16
C SER A 29 -0.03 16.28 -0.77
N GLU A 30 -0.56 17.19 -1.59
CA GLU A 30 -0.50 18.62 -1.31
C GLU A 30 -1.22 18.97 -0.02
N GLN A 31 -2.40 18.41 0.19
CA GLN A 31 -3.19 18.67 1.38
C GLN A 31 -2.49 18.15 2.64
N LEU A 32 -1.93 16.95 2.59
CA LEU A 32 -1.22 16.39 3.72
C LEU A 32 0.04 17.18 4.04
N GLN A 33 0.80 17.59 3.03
CA GLN A 33 1.99 18.41 3.23
C GLN A 33 1.62 19.76 3.81
N ALA A 34 0.53 20.37 3.36
CA ALA A 34 0.05 21.65 3.90
C ALA A 34 -0.31 21.52 5.39
N ASN A 35 -0.73 20.34 5.83
CA ASN A 35 -1.03 20.08 7.23
C ASN A 35 0.18 19.58 8.04
N GLY A 36 1.37 19.66 7.47
CA GLY A 36 2.61 19.34 8.18
C GLY A 36 3.00 17.87 8.15
N HIS A 37 2.35 17.04 7.34
CA HIS A 37 2.72 15.63 7.20
C HIS A 37 3.80 15.45 6.14
N GLN A 38 4.60 14.39 6.29
CA GLN A 38 5.53 13.98 5.25
C GLN A 38 4.86 12.93 4.38
N THR A 39 5.09 13.00 3.07
CA THR A 39 4.51 12.04 2.14
C THR A 39 5.57 11.41 1.24
N ARG A 40 5.34 10.16 0.86
CA ARG A 40 6.03 9.48 -0.22
C ARG A 40 4.97 8.93 -1.15
N ILE A 41 5.20 9.00 -2.45
CA ILE A 41 4.25 8.53 -3.45
C ILE A 41 4.88 7.38 -4.21
N VAL A 42 4.14 6.28 -4.33
CA VAL A 42 4.51 5.13 -5.15
C VAL A 42 3.49 5.01 -6.28
N GLU A 43 3.98 4.96 -7.50
CA GLU A 43 3.14 4.67 -8.66
C GLU A 43 3.37 3.22 -9.08
N VAL A 44 2.40 2.38 -8.79
CA VAL A 44 2.55 0.93 -8.98
C VAL A 44 2.78 0.57 -10.45
N ASP A 45 2.17 1.33 -11.36
CA ASP A 45 2.30 1.07 -12.80
C ASP A 45 3.73 1.25 -13.32
N LYS A 46 4.55 2.02 -12.64
CA LYS A 46 5.94 2.25 -13.04
C LYS A 46 6.89 1.17 -12.57
N GLY A 47 6.39 0.18 -11.88
CA GLY A 47 7.20 -0.90 -11.32
C GLY A 47 7.68 -0.57 -9.92
N TRP A 48 8.28 -1.55 -9.28
CA TRP A 48 8.73 -1.41 -7.90
C TRP A 48 9.89 -2.36 -7.61
N ASP A 49 10.64 -2.02 -6.56
CA ASP A 49 11.61 -2.91 -5.95
C ASP A 49 11.06 -3.35 -4.60
N VAL A 50 10.97 -4.65 -4.37
CA VAL A 50 10.31 -5.20 -3.18
C VAL A 50 10.94 -4.67 -1.89
N GLU A 51 12.27 -4.64 -1.82
CA GLU A 51 12.93 -4.17 -0.61
C GLU A 51 12.70 -2.69 -0.35
N GLN A 52 12.70 -1.88 -1.40
CA GLN A 52 12.40 -0.45 -1.28
C GLN A 52 10.97 -0.23 -0.81
N GLU A 53 10.02 -1.03 -1.32
CA GLU A 53 8.63 -0.92 -0.92
C GLU A 53 8.43 -1.35 0.53
N LEU A 54 9.13 -2.37 0.98
CA LEU A 54 9.09 -2.75 2.39
C LEU A 54 9.63 -1.63 3.28
N ALA A 55 10.72 -0.98 2.85
CA ALA A 55 11.27 0.15 3.58
C ALA A 55 10.27 1.32 3.62
N ASN A 56 9.57 1.58 2.54
CA ASN A 56 8.54 2.62 2.50
C ASN A 56 7.41 2.32 3.50
N HIS A 57 6.98 1.08 3.57
CA HIS A 57 5.93 0.67 4.51
C HIS A 57 6.40 0.79 5.96
N GLN A 58 7.65 0.42 6.24
CA GLN A 58 8.20 0.58 7.59
C GLN A 58 8.36 2.05 7.97
N TRP A 59 8.67 2.90 7.01
CA TRP A 59 8.78 4.34 7.23
C TRP A 59 7.43 4.96 7.56
N ALA A 60 6.35 4.48 6.97
CA ALA A 60 5.05 5.13 7.03
C ALA A 60 4.33 4.86 8.36
N ASP A 61 3.69 5.90 8.88
CA ASP A 61 2.75 5.76 9.99
C ASP A 61 1.37 5.36 9.49
N ALA A 62 1.04 5.76 8.26
CA ALA A 62 -0.23 5.44 7.63
C ALA A 62 -0.05 5.27 6.13
N ILE A 63 -0.96 4.54 5.51
CA ILE A 63 -0.95 4.29 4.08
C ILE A 63 -2.26 4.80 3.50
N LEU A 64 -2.16 5.63 2.47
CA LEU A 64 -3.30 6.06 1.68
C LEU A 64 -3.24 5.36 0.34
N LEU A 65 -4.20 4.47 0.09
CA LEU A 65 -4.31 3.77 -1.17
C LEU A 65 -5.34 4.47 -2.03
N GLN A 66 -4.90 5.02 -3.17
CA GLN A 66 -5.79 5.61 -4.15
C GLN A 66 -5.85 4.69 -5.35
N THR A 67 -7.00 4.09 -5.59
CA THR A 67 -7.18 3.09 -6.63
C THR A 67 -8.53 3.25 -7.33
N PRO A 68 -8.57 3.08 -8.66
CA PRO A 68 -9.85 2.88 -9.32
C PRO A 68 -10.39 1.48 -9.01
N VAL A 69 -11.67 1.28 -9.18
CA VAL A 69 -12.28 -0.03 -9.04
C VAL A 69 -12.50 -0.62 -10.42
N ASN A 70 -11.82 -1.72 -10.72
CA ASN A 70 -11.94 -2.43 -11.98
C ASN A 70 -12.57 -3.79 -11.68
N TRP A 71 -13.74 -4.04 -12.27
CA TRP A 71 -14.43 -5.31 -12.06
C TRP A 71 -14.55 -5.68 -10.59
N MET A 72 -14.98 -4.71 -9.78
CA MET A 72 -15.19 -4.86 -8.33
C MET A 72 -13.92 -5.13 -7.52
N GLY A 73 -12.78 -4.81 -8.06
CA GLY A 73 -11.52 -5.00 -7.35
C GLY A 73 -10.48 -3.98 -7.77
N VAL A 74 -9.30 -4.10 -7.20
CA VAL A 74 -8.15 -3.26 -7.57
C VAL A 74 -7.62 -3.70 -8.93
N PRO A 75 -6.89 -2.81 -9.65
CA PRO A 75 -6.23 -3.20 -10.88
C PRO A 75 -5.28 -4.39 -10.66
N TRP A 76 -5.12 -5.23 -11.68
CA TRP A 76 -4.27 -6.43 -11.58
C TRP A 76 -2.84 -6.10 -11.15
N VAL A 77 -2.32 -4.95 -11.58
CA VAL A 77 -0.95 -4.56 -11.25
C VAL A 77 -0.80 -4.35 -9.74
N PHE A 78 -1.82 -3.82 -9.08
CA PHE A 78 -1.76 -3.68 -7.63
C PHE A 78 -1.93 -5.02 -6.92
N LYS A 79 -2.69 -5.93 -7.48
CA LYS A 79 -2.77 -7.29 -6.94
C LYS A 79 -1.40 -7.96 -6.98
N LYS A 80 -0.67 -7.78 -8.09
CA LYS A 80 0.70 -8.27 -8.20
C LYS A 80 1.61 -7.63 -7.15
N TYR A 81 1.48 -6.32 -6.95
CA TYR A 81 2.22 -5.60 -5.92
C TYR A 81 1.97 -6.21 -4.53
N MET A 82 0.70 -6.44 -4.19
CA MET A 82 0.36 -7.05 -2.91
C MET A 82 0.96 -8.45 -2.78
N ASP A 83 0.87 -9.24 -3.83
CA ASP A 83 1.40 -10.61 -3.81
C ASP A 83 2.91 -10.62 -3.61
N GLU A 84 3.64 -9.69 -4.22
CA GLU A 84 5.09 -9.65 -4.10
C GLU A 84 5.57 -8.97 -2.83
N VAL A 85 5.06 -7.79 -2.56
CA VAL A 85 5.56 -6.97 -1.47
C VAL A 85 5.06 -7.47 -0.12
N TYR A 86 3.78 -7.70 -0.01
CA TYR A 86 3.21 -8.08 1.29
C TYR A 86 3.54 -9.52 1.66
N THR A 87 3.64 -10.40 0.68
CA THR A 87 4.10 -11.77 0.95
C THR A 87 5.53 -11.77 1.45
N ALA A 88 6.41 -11.00 0.82
CA ALA A 88 7.78 -10.86 1.28
C ALA A 88 7.86 -10.25 2.68
N GLY A 89 6.98 -9.27 2.95
CA GLY A 89 6.94 -8.60 4.26
C GLY A 89 6.46 -9.49 5.40
N MET A 90 5.66 -10.49 5.08
CA MET A 90 5.18 -11.43 6.10
C MET A 90 6.29 -12.28 6.71
N GLY A 91 7.45 -12.35 6.06
CA GLY A 91 8.60 -13.08 6.59
C GLY A 91 9.41 -12.30 7.61
N GLY A 92 9.03 -11.11 7.98
CA GLY A 92 9.76 -10.34 8.99
C GLY A 92 9.63 -8.84 8.93
N ALA A 93 9.67 -8.22 7.75
CA ALA A 93 9.71 -6.77 7.65
C ALA A 93 8.42 -6.09 8.11
N LEU A 94 7.26 -6.67 7.80
CA LEU A 94 5.97 -6.11 8.16
C LEU A 94 5.31 -6.88 9.30
N CYS A 95 5.52 -8.20 9.34
CA CYS A 95 5.00 -9.03 10.43
C CYS A 95 5.74 -10.37 10.44
N ASN A 96 5.53 -11.14 11.47
CA ASN A 96 6.13 -12.48 11.59
C ASN A 96 5.13 -13.54 11.15
N GLY A 97 4.99 -13.70 9.84
CA GLY A 97 4.03 -14.63 9.28
C GLY A 97 2.60 -14.14 9.47
N ASP A 98 1.69 -15.05 9.73
CA ASP A 98 0.27 -14.71 9.89
C ASP A 98 -0.13 -14.45 11.36
N GLY A 99 0.84 -14.31 12.22
CA GLY A 99 0.60 -14.05 13.63
C GLY A 99 0.50 -15.29 14.50
N ARG A 100 0.64 -16.47 13.91
CA ARG A 100 0.60 -17.71 14.67
C ARG A 100 1.95 -18.01 15.30
N THR A 101 1.93 -18.46 16.52
CA THR A 101 3.12 -18.93 17.22
C THR A 101 2.74 -20.15 18.05
N GLU A 102 3.75 -20.83 18.60
CA GLU A 102 3.48 -21.93 19.52
C GLU A 102 2.74 -21.47 20.76
N ALA A 103 3.03 -20.26 21.20
CA ALA A 103 2.35 -19.69 22.37
C ALA A 103 0.94 -19.21 22.05
N ALA A 104 0.70 -18.84 20.79
CA ALA A 104 -0.58 -18.34 20.34
C ALA A 104 -0.93 -18.96 18.98
N PRO A 105 -1.31 -20.23 18.97
CA PRO A 105 -1.52 -20.94 17.71
C PRO A 105 -2.70 -20.45 16.91
N LYS A 106 -3.57 -19.69 17.53
CA LYS A 106 -4.72 -19.13 16.86
C LYS A 106 -4.34 -17.84 16.18
N ALA A 107 -4.50 -17.78 14.88
CA ALA A 107 -4.16 -16.59 14.15
C ALA A 107 -5.03 -15.41 14.54
N ASN A 108 -4.45 -14.23 14.54
CA ASN A 108 -5.16 -12.99 14.60
C ASN A 108 -5.58 -12.64 13.18
N TYR A 109 -6.72 -13.10 12.79
CA TYR A 109 -7.20 -12.84 11.45
C TYR A 109 -7.55 -11.38 11.25
N GLY A 110 -7.55 -11.06 10.01
CA GLY A 110 -7.78 -9.70 9.64
C GLY A 110 -6.53 -8.97 9.92
N ALA A 111 -6.22 -8.51 9.09
CA ALA A 111 -5.41 -7.46 8.95
C ALA A 111 -4.39 -7.15 9.93
N GLY A 112 -3.30 -7.43 9.56
CA GLY A 112 -2.20 -6.87 10.26
C GLY A 112 -2.24 -7.22 11.72
N GLY A 113 -2.79 -8.35 12.03
CA GLY A 113 -2.75 -8.84 13.37
C GLY A 113 -3.61 -8.07 14.35
N THR A 114 -4.69 -7.52 13.87
CA THR A 114 -5.66 -6.94 14.81
C THR A 114 -6.11 -8.05 15.74
N PRO A 115 -5.86 -7.92 17.03
CA PRO A 115 -6.26 -8.95 17.97
C PRO A 115 -7.78 -9.10 17.96
N PRO A 116 -8.21 -10.31 18.04
CA PRO A 116 -9.63 -10.53 18.20
C PRO A 116 -10.12 -9.92 19.52
#